data_96708369f64dd8a2a39459382e80b51b
#
_entry.id   96708369f64dd8a2a39459382e80b51b
#
_cell.length_a   1.000
_cell.length_b   1.000
_cell.length_c   1.000
_cell.angle_alpha   90.00
_cell.angle_beta   90.00
_cell.angle_gamma   90.00
#
_symmetry.space_group_name_H-M   'P 1'
#
loop_
_entity.id
_entity.type
_entity.pdbx_description
1 polymer ?
#
loop_
_entity_poly.entity_id
_entity_poly.type
_entity_poly.pdbx_seq_one_letter_code
_entity_poly.pdbx_strand_id
1 'polypeptide(L)'
;MKKFISSALALTLIASVLAGCSSNTASTSDPGSAPESSTPSSQVESNIQEEQTNTEKALALIGTFASGDTETARELLDENYIQHNLAYGTGEDAFIGSVEYLASADGKTTVENIRSFEDGDYVFLQTVYNFAGAGEQVAFDIFRFDEDGEIAEHWDNLAALAAEPNPSGHTQIDGTMEVTDLDKTEENRELVKNFLYDVMQGNNPDKTADYFDGDTYIQHNTAIADGVSGLNAALTALAEQGIQMIYDETHLILAQGNFVL
;
A
#
# COMPACT_ATOMS: atom_id res chain seq x y z
N MET A 1 22.87 -31.90 -15.37
CA MET A 1 21.47 -32.23 -15.12
C MET A 1 21.19 -31.93 -13.65
N LYS A 2 20.73 -30.71 -13.34
CA LYS A 2 20.30 -30.30 -12.00
C LYS A 2 18.78 -30.20 -12.01
N LYS A 3 18.14 -30.96 -11.13
CA LYS A 3 16.67 -31.05 -11.02
C LYS A 3 16.14 -29.79 -10.35
N PHE A 4 15.25 -29.08 -11.02
CA PHE A 4 14.40 -28.07 -10.43
C PHE A 4 13.36 -28.76 -9.56
N ILE A 5 13.29 -28.39 -8.28
CA ILE A 5 12.19 -28.78 -7.41
C ILE A 5 11.21 -27.61 -7.44
N SER A 6 10.12 -27.82 -8.16
CA SER A 6 8.96 -26.91 -8.18
C SER A 6 8.07 -27.28 -7.01
N SER A 7 7.96 -26.42 -6.02
CA SER A 7 6.98 -26.57 -4.94
C SER A 7 5.68 -25.94 -5.39
N ALA A 8 4.76 -26.76 -5.86
CA ALA A 8 3.38 -26.35 -6.08
C ALA A 8 2.65 -26.30 -4.73
N LEU A 9 2.17 -25.13 -4.34
CA LEU A 9 1.27 -24.96 -3.21
C LEU A 9 -0.15 -25.30 -3.70
N ALA A 10 -0.67 -26.43 -3.26
CA ALA A 10 -2.02 -26.89 -3.55
C ALA A 10 -3.00 -26.20 -2.57
N LEU A 11 -3.92 -25.44 -3.13
CA LEU A 11 -5.07 -24.90 -2.42
C LEU A 11 -6.11 -26.01 -2.26
N THR A 12 -6.34 -26.46 -1.04
CA THR A 12 -7.41 -27.42 -0.73
C THR A 12 -8.68 -26.68 -0.32
N LEU A 13 -9.70 -26.75 -1.15
CA LEU A 13 -11.07 -26.37 -0.83
C LEU A 13 -11.66 -27.37 0.17
N ILE A 14 -12.19 -26.89 1.30
CA ILE A 14 -13.13 -27.65 2.10
C ILE A 14 -14.43 -26.84 2.20
N ALA A 15 -15.46 -27.35 1.55
CA ALA A 15 -16.83 -26.91 1.69
C ALA A 15 -17.47 -27.66 2.86
N SER A 16 -18.16 -26.96 3.76
CA SER A 16 -19.12 -27.56 4.68
C SER A 16 -20.27 -26.60 4.95
N VAL A 17 -21.44 -27.14 4.81
CA VAL A 17 -22.78 -26.57 4.70
C VAL A 17 -23.52 -26.66 6.05
N LEU A 18 -24.55 -25.76 6.20
CA LEU A 18 -25.76 -25.81 7.05
C LEU A 18 -25.65 -25.12 8.43
N ALA A 19 -26.55 -24.32 8.70
CA ALA A 19 -27.98 -24.06 8.73
C ALA A 19 -28.44 -23.59 10.12
N GLY A 20 -29.23 -22.59 10.16
CA GLY A 20 -30.46 -22.70 10.94
C GLY A 20 -30.80 -21.64 11.96
N CYS A 21 -31.87 -20.92 11.65
CA CYS A 21 -33.02 -20.50 12.51
C CYS A 21 -32.88 -19.30 13.45
N SER A 22 -33.46 -18.20 13.07
CA SER A 22 -34.81 -17.70 13.53
C SER A 22 -34.99 -17.40 15.02
N SER A 23 -35.32 -16.18 15.37
CA SER A 23 -36.63 -15.79 15.92
C SER A 23 -36.73 -14.31 16.30
N ASN A 24 -37.80 -13.74 15.85
CA ASN A 24 -38.57 -12.55 16.22
C ASN A 24 -38.60 -12.20 17.72
N THR A 25 -38.65 -10.89 18.01
CA THR A 25 -39.88 -10.34 18.68
C THR A 25 -39.90 -8.81 18.62
N ALA A 26 -41.09 -8.31 18.25
CA ALA A 26 -41.52 -6.91 18.26
C ALA A 26 -42.08 -6.49 19.63
N SER A 27 -42.11 -5.18 19.90
CA SER A 27 -43.20 -4.43 20.58
C SER A 27 -42.86 -2.95 20.68
N THR A 28 -43.56 -2.07 19.96
CA THR A 28 -44.69 -1.18 20.30
C THR A 28 -44.45 -0.24 21.50
N SER A 29 -44.53 1.06 21.34
CA SER A 29 -45.71 1.91 21.28
C SER A 29 -45.37 3.41 21.35
N ASP A 30 -46.06 4.15 20.55
CA ASP A 30 -46.36 5.58 20.46
C ASP A 30 -47.27 6.07 21.61
N PRO A 31 -47.74 7.33 21.78
CA PRO A 31 -47.54 8.60 21.05
C PRO A 31 -47.51 9.89 21.93
N GLY A 32 -47.27 11.06 21.29
CA GLY A 32 -47.96 12.26 21.73
C GLY A 32 -47.26 13.59 21.69
N SER A 33 -47.72 14.41 20.79
CA SER A 33 -47.97 15.86 20.81
C SER A 33 -47.05 16.77 20.03
N ALA A 34 -47.59 17.28 18.93
CA ALA A 34 -47.22 18.53 18.24
C ALA A 34 -48.03 19.71 18.86
N PRO A 35 -47.95 20.99 18.37
CA PRO A 35 -46.97 21.68 17.56
C PRO A 35 -46.61 23.09 18.10
N GLU A 36 -45.53 23.71 17.64
CA GLU A 36 -45.53 25.17 17.47
C GLU A 36 -44.63 25.64 16.33
N SER A 37 -45.21 26.49 15.53
CA SER A 37 -44.73 27.18 14.35
C SER A 37 -43.65 28.21 14.66
N SER A 38 -42.52 28.19 13.93
CA SER A 38 -41.73 29.38 13.67
C SER A 38 -41.03 29.25 12.32
N THR A 39 -41.19 30.28 11.54
CA THR A 39 -40.80 30.66 10.20
C THR A 39 -39.37 30.25 9.80
N PRO A 40 -39.11 29.83 8.55
CA PRO A 40 -37.78 29.43 8.10
C PRO A 40 -36.94 30.67 7.80
N SER A 41 -35.89 30.86 8.58
CA SER A 41 -34.74 31.64 8.15
C SER A 41 -33.94 30.71 7.21
N SER A 42 -33.94 31.06 5.92
CA SER A 42 -33.11 30.41 4.92
C SER A 42 -31.64 30.73 5.19
N GLN A 43 -30.98 29.90 6.00
CA GLN A 43 -29.54 29.74 5.92
C GLN A 43 -29.28 28.78 4.78
N VAL A 44 -28.75 29.34 3.70
CA VAL A 44 -28.04 28.56 2.69
C VAL A 44 -26.75 28.08 3.38
N GLU A 45 -26.81 26.94 4.02
CA GLU A 45 -25.62 26.16 4.33
C GLU A 45 -25.05 25.76 2.99
N SER A 46 -23.99 26.46 2.56
CA SER A 46 -23.09 25.98 1.52
C SER A 46 -22.45 24.72 2.11
N ASN A 47 -22.97 23.55 1.78
CA ASN A 47 -22.23 22.30 1.85
C ASN A 47 -21.10 22.43 0.84
N ILE A 48 -19.97 22.99 1.29
CA ILE A 48 -18.68 22.73 0.67
C ILE A 48 -18.35 21.30 1.15
N GLN A 49 -18.75 20.30 0.39
CA GLN A 49 -18.12 19.00 0.47
C GLN A 49 -16.66 19.28 0.08
N GLU A 50 -15.73 19.18 1.03
CA GLU A 50 -14.31 19.16 0.71
C GLU A 50 -14.11 17.93 -0.19
N GLU A 51 -13.63 18.18 -1.39
CA GLU A 51 -13.32 17.12 -2.36
C GLU A 51 -12.20 16.28 -1.75
N GLN A 52 -12.39 14.94 -1.74
CA GLN A 52 -11.37 14.03 -1.20
C GLN A 52 -10.07 14.16 -1.99
N THR A 53 -8.96 14.17 -1.28
CA THR A 53 -7.62 14.07 -1.88
C THR A 53 -7.42 12.70 -2.52
N ASN A 54 -6.47 12.58 -3.45
CA ASN A 54 -6.14 11.30 -4.06
C ASN A 54 -5.66 10.28 -3.01
N THR A 55 -4.94 10.71 -1.99
CA THR A 55 -4.57 9.84 -0.86
C THR A 55 -5.81 9.32 -0.11
N GLU A 56 -6.80 10.17 0.19
CA GLU A 56 -8.02 9.74 0.86
C GLU A 56 -8.81 8.74 0.01
N LYS A 57 -8.89 8.94 -1.30
CA LYS A 57 -9.51 8.00 -2.24
C LYS A 57 -8.77 6.66 -2.30
N ALA A 58 -7.44 6.66 -2.40
CA ALA A 58 -6.64 5.45 -2.39
C ALA A 58 -6.79 4.66 -1.08
N LEU A 59 -6.80 5.35 0.08
CA LEU A 59 -7.04 4.75 1.38
C LEU A 59 -8.46 4.18 1.50
N ALA A 60 -9.46 4.88 0.98
CA ALA A 60 -10.84 4.38 0.94
C ALA A 60 -10.94 3.12 0.08
N LEU A 61 -10.29 3.10 -1.11
CA LEU A 61 -10.29 1.93 -1.99
C LEU A 61 -9.70 0.70 -1.30
N ILE A 62 -8.49 0.78 -0.73
CA ILE A 62 -7.89 -0.38 -0.04
C ILE A 62 -8.67 -0.76 1.22
N GLY A 63 -9.35 0.19 1.86
CA GLY A 63 -10.24 -0.04 3.00
C GLY A 63 -11.41 -0.96 2.66
N THR A 64 -11.82 -1.01 1.38
CA THR A 64 -12.90 -1.89 0.91
C THR A 64 -12.58 -3.37 1.07
N PHE A 65 -11.32 -3.77 1.05
CA PHE A 65 -10.89 -5.14 1.33
C PHE A 65 -11.30 -5.60 2.75
N ALA A 66 -11.29 -4.69 3.71
CA ALA A 66 -11.67 -4.98 5.09
C ALA A 66 -13.17 -4.79 5.36
N SER A 67 -13.80 -3.81 4.69
CA SER A 67 -15.24 -3.50 4.88
C SER A 67 -16.17 -4.35 4.03
N GLY A 68 -15.71 -4.81 2.87
CA GLY A 68 -16.56 -5.46 1.86
C GLY A 68 -17.43 -4.48 1.07
N ASP A 69 -17.12 -3.18 1.12
CA ASP A 69 -17.90 -2.13 0.46
C ASP A 69 -17.58 -2.04 -1.04
N THR A 70 -18.36 -2.73 -1.83
CA THR A 70 -18.23 -2.75 -3.29
C THR A 70 -18.76 -1.49 -3.98
N GLU A 71 -19.66 -0.74 -3.34
CA GLU A 71 -20.20 0.51 -3.88
C GLU A 71 -19.10 1.59 -3.90
N THR A 72 -18.47 1.82 -2.75
CA THR A 72 -17.31 2.72 -2.66
C THR A 72 -16.20 2.31 -3.63
N ALA A 73 -15.90 1.03 -3.78
CA ALA A 73 -14.87 0.60 -4.72
C ALA A 73 -15.21 0.95 -6.18
N ARG A 74 -16.47 0.80 -6.59
CA ARG A 74 -16.93 1.18 -7.94
C ARG A 74 -16.89 2.68 -8.18
N GLU A 75 -17.21 3.48 -7.19
CA GLU A 75 -17.18 4.95 -7.31
C GLU A 75 -15.77 5.52 -7.44
N LEU A 76 -14.76 4.77 -7.00
CA LEU A 76 -13.36 5.22 -6.99
C LEU A 76 -12.53 4.72 -8.18
N LEU A 77 -12.97 3.64 -8.85
CA LEU A 77 -12.22 3.01 -9.94
C LEU A 77 -12.70 3.49 -11.31
N ASP A 78 -11.74 3.76 -12.21
CA ASP A 78 -12.01 3.88 -13.65
C ASP A 78 -12.54 2.54 -14.20
N GLU A 79 -13.50 2.59 -15.15
CA GLU A 79 -14.08 1.39 -15.77
C GLU A 79 -13.03 0.49 -16.45
N ASN A 80 -11.92 1.09 -16.90
CA ASN A 80 -10.80 0.41 -17.56
C ASN A 80 -9.61 0.20 -16.62
N TYR A 81 -9.83 0.21 -15.31
CA TYR A 81 -8.79 0.06 -14.30
C TYR A 81 -7.80 -1.07 -14.63
N ILE A 82 -6.51 -0.77 -14.53
CA ILE A 82 -5.41 -1.70 -14.82
C ILE A 82 -4.73 -2.15 -13.54
N GLN A 83 -4.76 -3.47 -13.29
CA GLN A 83 -4.02 -4.09 -12.20
C GLN A 83 -2.71 -4.70 -12.73
N HIS A 84 -1.57 -4.29 -12.15
CA HIS A 84 -0.26 -4.80 -12.53
C HIS A 84 0.22 -5.98 -11.66
N ASN A 85 -0.46 -6.30 -10.57
CA ASN A 85 -0.18 -7.51 -9.81
C ASN A 85 -0.67 -8.75 -10.59
N LEU A 86 0.26 -9.60 -10.98
CA LEU A 86 -0.02 -10.76 -11.83
C LEU A 86 -0.86 -11.87 -11.17
N ALA A 87 -1.09 -11.77 -9.86
CA ALA A 87 -1.94 -12.72 -9.13
C ALA A 87 -3.43 -12.37 -9.23
N TYR A 88 -3.77 -11.15 -9.67
CA TYR A 88 -5.14 -10.65 -9.74
C TYR A 88 -5.54 -10.31 -11.17
N GLY A 89 -6.85 -10.33 -11.43
CA GLY A 89 -7.40 -9.87 -12.70
C GLY A 89 -7.35 -8.35 -12.83
N THR A 90 -7.27 -7.85 -14.06
CA THR A 90 -7.41 -6.43 -14.38
C THR A 90 -8.87 -6.06 -14.60
N GLY A 91 -9.20 -4.78 -14.45
CA GLY A 91 -10.54 -4.20 -14.59
C GLY A 91 -11.29 -4.11 -13.26
N GLU A 92 -12.24 -3.17 -13.22
CA GLU A 92 -13.08 -2.88 -12.07
C GLU A 92 -13.76 -4.13 -11.51
N ASP A 93 -14.41 -4.94 -12.36
CA ASP A 93 -15.11 -6.16 -11.92
C ASP A 93 -14.19 -7.18 -11.24
N ALA A 94 -12.92 -7.26 -11.63
CA ALA A 94 -11.95 -8.15 -11.00
C ALA A 94 -11.56 -7.65 -9.59
N PHE A 95 -11.43 -6.33 -9.42
CA PHE A 95 -11.20 -5.73 -8.11
C PHE A 95 -12.39 -5.99 -7.18
N ILE A 96 -13.62 -5.70 -7.65
CA ILE A 96 -14.86 -5.96 -6.92
C ILE A 96 -14.98 -7.44 -6.50
N GLY A 97 -14.68 -8.36 -7.42
CA GLY A 97 -14.63 -9.79 -7.10
C GLY A 97 -13.65 -10.14 -5.98
N SER A 98 -12.54 -9.42 -5.87
CA SER A 98 -11.58 -9.60 -4.77
C SER A 98 -12.16 -9.08 -3.43
N VAL A 99 -12.85 -7.94 -3.44
CA VAL A 99 -13.54 -7.38 -2.27
C VAL A 99 -14.61 -8.35 -1.77
N GLU A 100 -15.46 -8.86 -2.67
CA GLU A 100 -16.52 -9.84 -2.35
C GLU A 100 -15.94 -11.15 -1.80
N TYR A 101 -14.85 -11.64 -2.41
CA TYR A 101 -14.16 -12.84 -1.94
C TYR A 101 -13.68 -12.68 -0.49
N LEU A 102 -12.99 -11.56 -0.19
CA LEU A 102 -12.48 -11.29 1.15
C LEU A 102 -13.60 -11.09 2.17
N ALA A 103 -14.71 -10.42 1.78
CA ALA A 103 -15.87 -10.24 2.64
C ALA A 103 -16.59 -11.57 2.96
N SER A 104 -16.50 -12.56 2.06
CA SER A 104 -17.10 -13.89 2.26
C SER A 104 -16.21 -14.88 2.99
N ALA A 105 -14.93 -14.56 3.20
CA ALA A 105 -13.97 -15.44 3.84
C ALA A 105 -14.23 -15.60 5.35
N ASP A 106 -13.93 -16.76 5.91
CA ASP A 106 -14.06 -17.01 7.36
C ASP A 106 -13.07 -16.19 8.20
N GLY A 107 -11.90 -15.87 7.65
CA GLY A 107 -10.88 -15.07 8.30
C GLY A 107 -11.11 -13.57 8.13
N LYS A 108 -10.74 -12.79 9.14
CA LYS A 108 -10.86 -11.33 9.08
C LYS A 108 -9.75 -10.73 8.22
N THR A 109 -10.13 -9.84 7.29
CA THR A 109 -9.18 -8.96 6.61
C THR A 109 -8.94 -7.70 7.43
N THR A 110 -7.68 -7.29 7.55
CA THR A 110 -7.28 -6.01 8.13
C THR A 110 -6.39 -5.24 7.16
N VAL A 111 -6.52 -3.92 7.19
CA VAL A 111 -5.75 -2.97 6.39
C VAL A 111 -5.28 -1.87 7.33
N GLU A 112 -3.99 -1.64 7.42
CA GLU A 112 -3.38 -0.60 8.24
C GLU A 112 -2.38 0.18 7.40
N ASN A 113 -2.70 1.43 7.07
CA ASN A 113 -1.76 2.30 6.38
C ASN A 113 -0.71 2.83 7.36
N ILE A 114 0.56 2.70 7.00
CA ILE A 114 1.71 3.13 7.82
C ILE A 114 2.14 4.53 7.40
N ARG A 115 2.28 4.78 6.09
CA ARG A 115 2.63 6.09 5.53
C ARG A 115 2.12 6.22 4.11
N SER A 116 1.94 7.45 3.69
CA SER A 116 1.47 7.78 2.35
C SER A 116 2.03 9.12 1.88
N PHE A 117 2.11 9.31 0.59
CA PHE A 117 2.37 10.60 -0.03
C PHE A 117 1.81 10.67 -1.45
N GLU A 118 1.66 11.89 -1.97
CA GLU A 118 1.20 12.18 -3.33
C GLU A 118 2.29 12.85 -4.16
N ASP A 119 2.32 12.52 -5.45
CA ASP A 119 3.17 13.17 -6.44
C ASP A 119 2.42 13.31 -7.78
N GLY A 120 1.82 14.47 -8.01
CA GLY A 120 0.94 14.70 -9.16
C GLY A 120 -0.25 13.75 -9.15
N ASP A 121 -0.38 12.95 -10.21
CA ASP A 121 -1.48 11.99 -10.36
C ASP A 121 -1.21 10.64 -9.65
N TYR A 122 -0.13 10.55 -8.90
CA TYR A 122 0.25 9.32 -8.21
C TYR A 122 0.11 9.42 -6.71
N VAL A 123 -0.32 8.32 -6.11
CA VAL A 123 -0.33 8.11 -4.65
C VAL A 123 0.49 6.88 -4.32
N PHE A 124 1.37 7.02 -3.35
CA PHE A 124 2.08 5.92 -2.72
C PHE A 124 1.50 5.63 -1.35
N LEU A 125 1.29 4.35 -1.06
CA LEU A 125 0.95 3.85 0.28
C LEU A 125 1.92 2.75 0.70
N GLN A 126 2.40 2.81 1.94
CA GLN A 126 2.95 1.65 2.62
C GLN A 126 1.91 1.11 3.59
N THR A 127 1.46 -0.11 3.36
CA THR A 127 0.32 -0.69 4.06
C THR A 127 0.65 -2.07 4.62
N VAL A 128 0.12 -2.39 5.79
CA VAL A 128 0.11 -3.75 6.32
C VAL A 128 -1.26 -4.36 6.08
N TYR A 129 -1.29 -5.43 5.33
CA TYR A 129 -2.47 -6.24 5.05
C TYR A 129 -2.43 -7.56 5.80
N ASN A 130 -3.60 -8.01 6.24
CA ASN A 130 -3.81 -9.41 6.60
C ASN A 130 -5.08 -9.89 5.89
N PHE A 131 -4.92 -10.48 4.73
CA PHE A 131 -6.03 -10.94 3.91
C PHE A 131 -6.62 -12.23 4.49
N ALA A 132 -7.88 -12.16 4.92
CA ALA A 132 -8.63 -13.31 5.45
C ALA A 132 -7.88 -14.09 6.56
N GLY A 133 -7.05 -13.42 7.35
CA GLY A 133 -6.29 -14.06 8.43
C GLY A 133 -5.12 -14.93 7.97
N ALA A 134 -4.67 -14.80 6.72
CA ALA A 134 -3.57 -15.62 6.14
C ALA A 134 -2.17 -15.25 6.63
N GLY A 135 -2.03 -14.15 7.37
CA GLY A 135 -0.77 -13.61 7.89
C GLY A 135 -0.54 -12.19 7.39
N GLU A 136 0.24 -11.44 8.17
CA GLU A 136 0.53 -10.05 7.85
C GLU A 136 1.56 -9.92 6.73
N GLN A 137 1.29 -8.99 5.82
CA GLN A 137 2.15 -8.64 4.69
C GLN A 137 2.31 -7.12 4.66
N VAL A 138 3.54 -6.65 4.47
CA VAL A 138 3.79 -5.26 4.14
C VAL A 138 3.77 -5.09 2.62
N ALA A 139 3.06 -4.07 2.17
CA ALA A 139 2.94 -3.71 0.77
C ALA A 139 3.46 -2.30 0.52
N PHE A 140 3.97 -2.10 -0.69
CA PHE A 140 4.14 -0.82 -1.34
C PHE A 140 3.15 -0.77 -2.48
N ASP A 141 2.12 0.08 -2.33
CA ASP A 141 1.07 0.27 -3.32
C ASP A 141 1.29 1.61 -4.03
N ILE A 142 1.18 1.63 -5.35
CA ILE A 142 1.22 2.83 -6.16
C ILE A 142 -0.07 2.90 -6.96
N PHE A 143 -0.82 3.98 -6.81
CA PHE A 143 -2.03 4.27 -7.57
C PHE A 143 -1.78 5.42 -8.51
N ARG A 144 -2.30 5.34 -9.75
CA ARG A 144 -2.36 6.46 -10.67
C ARG A 144 -3.82 6.85 -10.90
N PHE A 145 -4.06 8.13 -10.80
CA PHE A 145 -5.37 8.75 -11.05
C PHE A 145 -5.44 9.30 -12.47
N ASP A 146 -6.62 9.33 -13.03
CA ASP A 146 -6.90 9.94 -14.31
C ASP A 146 -7.36 11.41 -14.17
N GLU A 147 -7.77 12.02 -15.30
CA GLU A 147 -8.21 13.43 -15.35
C GLU A 147 -9.57 13.66 -14.67
N ASP A 148 -10.38 12.62 -14.50
CA ASP A 148 -11.68 12.65 -13.81
C ASP A 148 -11.52 12.39 -12.29
N GLY A 149 -10.28 12.08 -11.85
CA GLY A 149 -9.93 11.81 -10.46
C GLY A 149 -10.37 10.42 -10.00
N GLU A 150 -10.46 9.46 -10.93
CA GLU A 150 -10.69 8.05 -10.70
C GLU A 150 -9.37 7.28 -10.70
N ILE A 151 -9.32 6.14 -9.99
CA ILE A 151 -8.12 5.30 -9.92
C ILE A 151 -8.04 4.43 -11.16
N ALA A 152 -7.08 4.76 -12.06
CA ALA A 152 -6.92 4.12 -13.35
C ALA A 152 -5.91 2.97 -13.35
N GLU A 153 -4.88 3.00 -12.49
CA GLU A 153 -3.86 1.96 -12.46
C GLU A 153 -3.33 1.71 -11.04
N HIS A 154 -2.91 0.47 -10.80
CA HIS A 154 -2.32 0.05 -9.53
C HIS A 154 -1.15 -0.92 -9.74
N TRP A 155 -0.05 -0.62 -9.09
CA TRP A 155 1.12 -1.50 -8.91
C TRP A 155 1.31 -1.79 -7.43
N ASP A 156 1.74 -2.99 -7.11
CA ASP A 156 2.09 -3.34 -5.74
C ASP A 156 3.32 -4.25 -5.65
N ASN A 157 3.94 -4.23 -4.49
CA ASN A 157 4.94 -5.19 -4.06
C ASN A 157 4.61 -5.63 -2.63
N LEU A 158 4.39 -6.92 -2.43
CA LEU A 158 4.08 -7.48 -1.12
C LEU A 158 5.18 -8.41 -0.62
N ALA A 159 5.47 -8.31 0.67
CA ALA A 159 6.34 -9.24 1.38
C ALA A 159 5.73 -9.63 2.72
N ALA A 160 6.02 -10.82 3.21
CA ALA A 160 5.61 -11.18 4.57
C ALA A 160 6.20 -10.18 5.57
N LEU A 161 5.36 -9.69 6.49
CA LEU A 161 5.85 -8.90 7.62
C LEU A 161 6.64 -9.81 8.55
N ALA A 162 7.91 -9.49 8.78
CA ALA A 162 8.77 -10.29 9.63
C ALA A 162 8.41 -10.11 11.10
N ALA A 163 8.40 -11.22 11.84
CA ALA A 163 8.14 -11.21 13.28
C ALA A 163 9.31 -10.59 14.09
N GLU A 164 10.52 -10.63 13.55
CA GLU A 164 11.72 -10.13 14.19
C GLU A 164 12.31 -8.96 13.41
N PRO A 165 12.89 -7.97 14.11
CA PRO A 165 13.57 -6.86 13.47
C PRO A 165 14.86 -7.31 12.77
N ASN A 166 15.48 -6.41 12.01
CA ASN A 166 16.81 -6.61 11.44
C ASN A 166 17.89 -6.69 12.53
N PRO A 167 19.14 -7.02 12.19
CA PRO A 167 20.24 -7.12 13.17
C PRO A 167 20.52 -5.83 13.97
N SER A 168 20.07 -4.68 13.49
CA SER A 168 20.19 -3.38 14.15
C SER A 168 18.97 -2.98 14.98
N GLY A 169 17.88 -3.75 14.95
CA GLY A 169 16.67 -3.52 15.71
C GLY A 169 15.56 -2.78 14.96
N HIS A 170 15.69 -2.55 13.65
CA HIS A 170 14.67 -1.91 12.81
C HIS A 170 13.74 -2.91 12.15
N THR A 171 12.47 -2.53 12.03
CA THR A 171 11.43 -3.32 11.35
C THR A 171 11.22 -2.80 9.92
N GLN A 172 10.40 -3.53 9.14
CA GLN A 172 10.04 -3.10 7.77
C GLN A 172 9.18 -1.84 7.75
N ILE A 173 8.57 -1.45 8.87
CA ILE A 173 7.55 -0.41 8.94
C ILE A 173 7.84 0.73 9.93
N ASP A 174 8.91 0.66 10.71
CA ASP A 174 9.29 1.76 11.61
C ASP A 174 9.86 2.97 10.86
N GLY A 175 10.26 4.00 11.60
CA GLY A 175 10.81 5.25 11.05
C GLY A 175 9.77 6.34 10.85
N THR A 176 10.13 7.35 10.06
CA THR A 176 9.32 8.55 9.82
C THR A 176 8.04 8.21 9.06
N MET A 177 6.90 8.74 9.50
CA MET A 177 5.59 8.55 8.88
C MET A 177 5.06 9.84 8.24
N GLU A 178 5.46 10.99 8.75
CA GLU A 178 4.96 12.29 8.31
C GLU A 178 5.76 12.85 7.13
N VAL A 179 5.06 13.42 6.17
CA VAL A 179 5.66 14.19 5.08
C VAL A 179 6.09 15.55 5.63
N THR A 180 7.38 15.85 5.51
CA THR A 180 7.99 17.13 5.90
C THR A 180 8.85 17.68 4.76
N ASP A 181 9.51 18.82 4.94
CA ASP A 181 10.46 19.38 3.98
C ASP A 181 9.92 19.50 2.53
N LEU A 182 8.66 19.91 2.37
CA LEU A 182 8.00 20.03 1.06
C LEU A 182 8.76 20.91 0.05
N ASP A 183 9.50 21.89 0.56
CA ASP A 183 10.36 22.76 -0.26
C ASP A 183 11.60 22.08 -0.81
N LYS A 184 11.92 20.85 -0.34
CA LYS A 184 13.04 20.04 -0.79
C LYS A 184 12.64 18.86 -1.69
N THR A 185 11.37 18.75 -2.06
CA THR A 185 10.87 17.62 -2.88
C THR A 185 11.74 17.33 -4.09
N GLU A 186 12.02 18.34 -4.91
CA GLU A 186 12.82 18.17 -6.12
C GLU A 186 14.31 17.92 -5.82
N GLU A 187 14.85 18.52 -4.78
CA GLU A 187 16.22 18.26 -4.34
C GLU A 187 16.39 16.78 -3.92
N ASN A 188 15.46 16.27 -3.12
CA ASN A 188 15.45 14.90 -2.65
C ASN A 188 15.22 13.90 -3.81
N ARG A 189 14.31 14.22 -4.74
CA ARG A 189 14.08 13.42 -5.96
C ARG A 189 15.37 13.26 -6.78
N GLU A 190 16.04 14.38 -7.09
CA GLU A 190 17.29 14.35 -7.86
C GLU A 190 18.41 13.67 -7.07
N LEU A 191 18.49 13.79 -5.75
CA LEU A 191 19.45 13.08 -4.92
C LEU A 191 19.31 11.57 -5.09
N VAL A 192 18.08 11.03 -4.92
CA VAL A 192 17.82 9.58 -5.04
C VAL A 192 18.02 9.11 -6.47
N LYS A 193 17.56 9.86 -7.47
CA LYS A 193 17.77 9.56 -8.89
C LYS A 193 19.26 9.44 -9.23
N ASN A 194 20.08 10.38 -8.75
CA ASN A 194 21.52 10.34 -8.96
C ASN A 194 22.17 9.16 -8.21
N PHE A 195 21.72 8.84 -6.99
CA PHE A 195 22.15 7.67 -6.25
C PHE A 195 21.86 6.37 -7.02
N LEU A 196 20.65 6.23 -7.57
CA LEU A 196 20.27 5.07 -8.39
C LEU A 196 21.20 4.95 -9.62
N TYR A 197 21.42 6.06 -10.33
CA TYR A 197 22.29 6.07 -11.51
C TYR A 197 23.74 5.77 -11.17
N ASP A 198 24.31 6.48 -10.21
CA ASP A 198 25.74 6.40 -9.88
C ASP A 198 26.08 5.07 -9.18
N VAL A 199 25.29 4.69 -8.19
CA VAL A 199 25.61 3.58 -7.26
C VAL A 199 24.88 2.30 -7.64
N MET A 200 23.55 2.33 -7.73
CA MET A 200 22.77 1.11 -7.91
C MET A 200 22.91 0.53 -9.33
N GLN A 201 22.96 1.38 -10.34
CA GLN A 201 23.24 0.97 -11.72
C GLN A 201 24.75 0.80 -12.00
N GLY A 202 25.60 1.17 -11.04
CA GLY A 202 27.04 0.94 -11.11
C GLY A 202 27.80 1.86 -12.08
N ASN A 203 27.22 3.02 -12.48
CA ASN A 203 27.89 3.93 -13.40
C ASN A 203 29.07 4.65 -12.75
N ASN A 204 28.99 5.00 -11.47
CA ASN A 204 30.01 5.70 -10.71
C ASN A 204 30.05 5.20 -9.24
N PRO A 205 30.35 3.93 -8.96
CA PRO A 205 30.23 3.33 -7.62
C PRO A 205 31.15 4.00 -6.58
N ASP A 206 32.21 4.63 -7.00
CA ASP A 206 33.14 5.35 -6.11
C ASP A 206 32.49 6.58 -5.44
N LYS A 207 31.34 7.06 -5.97
CA LYS A 207 30.59 8.17 -5.38
C LYS A 207 29.67 7.75 -4.24
N THR A 208 29.62 6.48 -3.85
CA THR A 208 28.70 6.01 -2.79
C THR A 208 28.79 6.91 -1.54
N ALA A 209 29.98 7.32 -1.14
CA ALA A 209 30.18 8.18 0.03
C ALA A 209 29.56 9.59 -0.09
N ASP A 210 29.26 10.06 -1.31
CA ASP A 210 28.69 11.39 -1.55
C ASP A 210 27.19 11.43 -1.19
N TYR A 211 26.54 10.27 -1.07
CA TYR A 211 25.11 10.13 -0.80
C TYR A 211 24.78 9.83 0.66
N PHE A 212 25.79 9.62 1.52
CA PHE A 212 25.60 9.25 2.92
C PHE A 212 26.46 10.11 3.84
N ASP A 213 25.96 10.40 5.04
CA ASP A 213 26.77 11.01 6.09
C ASP A 213 27.57 9.92 6.82
N GLY A 214 28.75 9.64 6.31
CA GLY A 214 29.62 8.58 6.80
C GLY A 214 29.00 7.19 6.65
N ASP A 215 28.81 6.48 7.76
CA ASP A 215 28.15 5.16 7.79
C ASP A 215 26.65 5.25 8.12
N THR A 216 26.09 6.46 8.23
CA THR A 216 24.69 6.66 8.62
C THR A 216 23.75 6.21 7.50
N TYR A 217 23.10 5.07 7.71
CA TYR A 217 22.07 4.51 6.84
C TYR A 217 21.21 3.56 7.66
N ILE A 218 19.93 3.87 7.83
CA ILE A 218 18.97 3.01 8.52
C ILE A 218 18.40 2.02 7.51
N GLN A 219 18.48 0.74 7.83
CA GLN A 219 18.05 -0.33 6.96
C GLN A 219 16.76 -0.98 7.47
N HIS A 220 15.78 -1.13 6.57
CA HIS A 220 14.51 -1.79 6.90
C HIS A 220 14.38 -3.19 6.31
N ASN A 221 15.39 -3.67 5.59
CA ASN A 221 15.45 -5.08 5.18
C ASN A 221 15.82 -5.94 6.40
N THR A 222 15.00 -6.94 6.69
CA THR A 222 15.11 -7.77 7.89
C THR A 222 16.37 -8.63 7.97
N ALA A 223 17.08 -8.82 6.86
CA ALA A 223 18.31 -9.60 6.79
C ALA A 223 19.60 -8.75 6.80
N ILE A 224 19.50 -7.42 6.75
CA ILE A 224 20.64 -6.51 6.58
C ILE A 224 20.75 -5.58 7.78
N ALA A 225 21.95 -5.43 8.33
CA ALA A 225 22.22 -4.45 9.40
C ALA A 225 22.28 -3.02 8.83
N ASP A 226 22.13 -2.04 9.71
CA ASP A 226 22.29 -0.63 9.39
C ASP A 226 23.70 -0.29 8.90
N GLY A 227 23.79 0.89 8.35
CA GLY A 227 25.03 1.47 7.84
C GLY A 227 25.33 1.08 6.38
N VAL A 228 26.06 1.94 5.70
CA VAL A 228 26.64 1.63 4.39
C VAL A 228 27.54 0.39 4.51
N SER A 229 28.19 0.21 5.67
CA SER A 229 28.96 -1.00 6.00
C SER A 229 28.09 -2.27 6.05
N GLY A 230 26.88 -2.21 6.61
CA GLY A 230 25.91 -3.32 6.61
C GLY A 230 25.46 -3.69 5.21
N LEU A 231 25.11 -2.69 4.39
CA LEU A 231 24.76 -2.88 2.99
C LEU A 231 25.92 -3.54 2.20
N ASN A 232 27.15 -3.04 2.35
CA ASN A 232 28.32 -3.58 1.67
C ASN A 232 28.61 -5.03 2.08
N ALA A 233 28.43 -5.36 3.36
CA ALA A 233 28.57 -6.73 3.85
C ALA A 233 27.55 -7.68 3.19
N ALA A 234 26.28 -7.24 3.08
CA ALA A 234 25.24 -8.02 2.43
C ALA A 234 25.51 -8.22 0.94
N LEU A 235 25.90 -7.17 0.21
CA LEU A 235 26.26 -7.27 -1.21
C LEU A 235 27.47 -8.17 -1.44
N THR A 236 28.47 -8.12 -0.56
CA THR A 236 29.63 -9.01 -0.60
C THR A 236 29.23 -10.47 -0.43
N ALA A 237 28.37 -10.74 0.57
CA ALA A 237 27.88 -12.10 0.82
C ALA A 237 27.06 -12.66 -0.34
N LEU A 238 26.29 -11.83 -1.05
CA LEU A 238 25.57 -12.23 -2.27
C LEU A 238 26.56 -12.54 -3.41
N ALA A 239 27.58 -11.68 -3.60
CA ALA A 239 28.60 -11.87 -4.62
C ALA A 239 29.41 -13.16 -4.41
N GLU A 240 29.75 -13.52 -3.16
CA GLU A 240 30.41 -14.78 -2.80
C GLU A 240 29.55 -16.02 -3.16
N GLN A 241 28.22 -15.86 -3.17
CA GLN A 241 27.27 -16.90 -3.62
C GLN A 241 27.06 -16.91 -5.13
N GLY A 242 27.72 -16.01 -5.87
CA GLY A 242 27.54 -15.84 -7.31
C GLY A 242 26.24 -15.11 -7.69
N ILE A 243 25.62 -14.42 -6.74
CA ILE A 243 24.42 -13.59 -6.95
C ILE A 243 24.87 -12.16 -7.22
N GLN A 244 24.42 -11.59 -8.32
CA GLN A 244 24.62 -10.19 -8.67
C GLN A 244 23.27 -9.50 -8.75
N MET A 245 23.12 -8.37 -8.03
CA MET A 245 21.99 -7.46 -8.19
C MET A 245 22.31 -6.50 -9.33
N ILE A 246 21.41 -6.43 -10.30
CA ILE A 246 21.55 -5.56 -11.48
C ILE A 246 20.30 -4.68 -11.54
N TYR A 247 20.52 -3.37 -11.61
CA TYR A 247 19.48 -2.36 -11.77
C TYR A 247 19.62 -1.77 -13.18
N ASP A 248 18.83 -2.27 -14.12
CA ASP A 248 18.97 -1.89 -15.53
C ASP A 248 18.24 -0.58 -15.84
N GLU A 249 17.02 -0.42 -15.29
CA GLU A 249 16.14 0.69 -15.63
C GLU A 249 15.33 1.15 -14.41
N THR A 250 15.15 2.46 -14.30
CA THR A 250 14.24 3.09 -13.33
C THR A 250 12.99 3.55 -14.09
N HIS A 251 11.84 2.94 -13.82
CA HIS A 251 10.60 3.21 -14.54
C HIS A 251 9.85 4.43 -13.99
N LEU A 252 9.90 4.64 -12.67
CA LEU A 252 9.18 5.68 -11.98
C LEU A 252 9.97 6.16 -10.77
N ILE A 253 9.95 7.46 -10.50
CA ILE A 253 10.44 8.07 -9.25
C ILE A 253 9.37 9.01 -8.76
N LEU A 254 8.81 8.74 -7.60
CA LEU A 254 7.83 9.58 -6.92
C LEU A 254 8.46 10.25 -5.72
N ALA A 255 8.09 11.51 -5.46
CA ALA A 255 8.62 12.23 -4.30
C ALA A 255 7.63 13.24 -3.74
N GLN A 256 7.61 13.34 -2.42
CA GLN A 256 6.97 14.43 -1.70
C GLN A 256 7.75 14.73 -0.41
N GLY A 257 8.30 15.93 -0.30
CA GLY A 257 9.08 16.33 0.86
C GLY A 257 10.29 15.43 1.10
N ASN A 258 10.32 14.83 2.26
CA ASN A 258 11.37 13.91 2.73
C ASN A 258 11.22 12.47 2.22
N PHE A 259 10.18 12.15 1.45
CA PHE A 259 9.98 10.82 0.87
C PHE A 259 10.30 10.81 -0.61
N VAL A 260 11.00 9.75 -1.04
CA VAL A 260 11.24 9.40 -2.44
C VAL A 260 11.08 7.88 -2.60
N LEU A 261 10.34 7.47 -3.63
CA LEU A 261 10.13 6.08 -4.03
C LEU A 261 10.67 5.86 -5.42
#